data_27dd2cab1ecced117ed92c199566b600
#
_entry.id   27dd2cab1ecced117ed92c199566b600
#
_cell.length_a   1.000
_cell.length_b   1.000
_cell.length_c   1.000
_cell.angle_alpha   90.00
_cell.angle_beta   90.00
_cell.angle_gamma   90.00
#
_symmetry.space_group_name_H-M   'P 1'
#
loop_
_entity.id
_entity.type
_entity.pdbx_description
1 polymer ?
#
loop_
_entity_poly.entity_id
_entity_poly.type
_entity_poly.pdbx_seq_one_letter_code
_entity_poly.pdbx_strand_id
1 'polypeptide(L)'
;MTDRDEFLTWVNTALYDAERALHDGEAAPRRALWSRNEPVSVLGAWRNANGQQELDELFTSLGESFSECTSYEFELLAYDVVGDMAYTAGLEHTSASVDGQPRTYTLRATQVYRREEGAWRVAHRHGDTVSG
;
A
#
# COMPACT_ATOMS: atom_id res chain seq x y z
N MET A 1 0.20 20.70 15.13
CA MET A 1 -0.23 19.73 14.12
C MET A 1 -1.05 18.64 14.79
N THR A 2 -2.19 18.28 14.23
CA THR A 2 -3.05 17.22 14.79
C THR A 2 -2.56 15.84 14.34
N ASP A 3 -3.03 14.80 15.02
CA ASP A 3 -2.76 13.41 14.60
C ASP A 3 -3.24 13.17 13.18
N ARG A 4 -4.38 13.75 12.80
CA ARG A 4 -4.92 13.63 11.44
C ARG A 4 -3.98 14.25 10.42
N ASP A 5 -3.43 15.43 10.72
CA ASP A 5 -2.49 16.11 9.81
C ASP A 5 -1.19 15.33 9.65
N GLU A 6 -0.66 14.80 10.73
CA GLU A 6 0.56 13.99 10.71
C GLU A 6 0.35 12.71 9.90
N PHE A 7 -0.78 12.05 10.09
CA PHE A 7 -1.12 10.85 9.34
C PHE A 7 -1.22 11.14 7.84
N LEU A 8 -1.95 12.20 7.46
CA LEU A 8 -2.08 12.57 6.04
C LEU A 8 -0.74 12.95 5.42
N THR A 9 0.11 13.64 6.15
CA THR A 9 1.46 13.95 5.65
C THR A 9 2.23 12.67 5.36
N TRP A 10 2.16 11.68 6.27
CA TRP A 10 2.82 10.39 6.09
C TRP A 10 2.24 9.64 4.86
N VAL A 11 0.92 9.64 4.70
CA VAL A 11 0.25 9.01 3.54
C VAL A 11 0.72 9.65 2.23
N ASN A 12 0.82 10.98 2.21
CA ASN A 12 1.15 11.73 0.99
C ASN A 12 2.64 11.81 0.69
N THR A 13 3.50 11.37 1.59
CA THR A 13 4.95 11.39 1.41
C THR A 13 5.55 10.00 1.49
N ALA A 14 5.76 9.45 2.68
CA ALA A 14 6.43 8.16 2.86
C ALA A 14 5.66 7.01 2.19
N LEU A 15 4.36 6.94 2.41
CA LEU A 15 3.55 5.86 1.83
C LEU A 15 3.47 5.99 0.32
N TYR A 16 3.22 7.20 -0.18
CA TYR A 16 3.19 7.45 -1.63
C TYR A 16 4.49 7.01 -2.30
N ASP A 17 5.62 7.44 -1.75
CA ASP A 17 6.94 7.13 -2.32
C ASP A 17 7.19 5.62 -2.33
N ALA A 18 6.80 4.91 -1.27
CA ALA A 18 6.97 3.47 -1.18
C ALA A 18 6.09 2.72 -2.19
N GLU A 19 4.85 3.17 -2.39
CA GLU A 19 3.95 2.55 -3.38
C GLU A 19 4.45 2.77 -4.79
N ARG A 20 4.92 3.97 -5.10
CA ARG A 20 5.50 4.26 -6.41
C ARG A 20 6.76 3.42 -6.66
N ALA A 21 7.62 3.30 -5.65
CA ALA A 21 8.83 2.48 -5.76
C ALA A 21 8.50 1.01 -6.03
N LEU A 22 7.47 0.45 -5.38
CA LEU A 22 7.05 -0.92 -5.64
C LEU A 22 6.68 -1.12 -7.11
N HIS A 23 5.94 -0.18 -7.69
CA HIS A 23 5.51 -0.27 -9.09
C HIS A 23 6.66 -0.09 -10.07
N ASP A 24 7.82 0.35 -9.59
CA ASP A 24 9.09 0.37 -10.33
C ASP A 24 9.96 -0.86 -10.07
N GLY A 25 9.46 -1.83 -9.30
CA GLY A 25 10.17 -3.06 -9.01
C GLY A 25 10.97 -3.04 -7.70
N GLU A 26 10.81 -2.01 -6.87
CA GLU A 26 11.53 -1.88 -5.61
C GLU A 26 10.57 -2.13 -4.43
N ALA A 27 10.58 -3.34 -3.90
CA ALA A 27 9.68 -3.73 -2.81
C ALA A 27 10.15 -3.30 -1.42
N ALA A 28 11.44 -3.04 -1.23
CA ALA A 28 12.01 -2.76 0.08
C ALA A 28 11.37 -1.55 0.80
N PRO A 29 11.11 -0.41 0.13
CA PRO A 29 10.46 0.71 0.78
C PRO A 29 9.08 0.37 1.33
N ARG A 30 8.27 -0.37 0.55
CA ARG A 30 6.95 -0.80 1.00
C ARG A 30 7.07 -1.75 2.20
N ARG A 31 7.99 -2.72 2.13
CA ARG A 31 8.18 -3.65 3.24
C ARG A 31 8.55 -2.90 4.53
N ALA A 32 9.36 -1.85 4.42
CA ALA A 32 9.78 -1.06 5.57
C ALA A 32 8.63 -0.31 6.25
N LEU A 33 7.56 0.01 5.52
CA LEU A 33 6.41 0.73 6.07
C LEU A 33 5.33 -0.20 6.62
N TRP A 34 5.43 -1.51 6.40
CA TRP A 34 4.49 -2.47 6.97
C TRP A 34 4.91 -2.86 8.38
N SER A 35 3.91 -3.11 9.22
CA SER A 35 4.13 -3.53 10.59
C SER A 35 4.91 -4.84 10.65
N ARG A 36 5.81 -4.95 11.61
CA ARG A 36 6.52 -6.19 11.95
C ARG A 36 5.81 -6.98 13.03
N ASN A 37 4.68 -6.48 13.53
CA ASN A 37 3.87 -7.13 14.55
C ASN A 37 2.64 -7.77 13.92
N GLU A 38 2.32 -8.98 14.37
CA GLU A 38 1.09 -9.64 13.96
C GLU A 38 -0.11 -9.01 14.68
N PRO A 39 -1.32 -9.01 14.09
CA PRO A 39 -1.63 -9.58 12.77
C PRO A 39 -1.32 -8.61 11.64
N VAL A 40 -0.90 -9.15 10.50
CA VAL A 40 -0.80 -8.42 9.23
C VAL A 40 -1.44 -9.26 8.14
N SER A 41 -2.09 -8.60 7.17
CA SER A 41 -2.78 -9.35 6.10
C SER A 41 -2.98 -8.49 4.87
N VAL A 42 -3.06 -9.16 3.72
CA VAL A 42 -3.42 -8.56 2.44
C VAL A 42 -4.49 -9.43 1.78
N LEU A 43 -5.59 -8.81 1.37
CA LEU A 43 -6.55 -9.38 0.45
C LEU A 43 -6.37 -8.64 -0.86
N GLY A 44 -5.55 -9.19 -1.73
CA GLY A 44 -5.13 -8.50 -2.94
C GLY A 44 -5.98 -8.85 -4.14
N ALA A 45 -5.88 -8.02 -5.18
CA ALA A 45 -6.61 -8.23 -6.44
C ALA A 45 -6.20 -9.54 -7.12
N TRP A 46 -4.97 -9.98 -6.91
CA TRP A 46 -4.43 -11.16 -7.57
C TRP A 46 -4.00 -12.25 -6.60
N ARG A 47 -3.74 -11.90 -5.35
CA ARG A 47 -3.16 -12.83 -4.38
C ARG A 47 -3.40 -12.34 -2.95
N ASN A 48 -3.61 -13.27 -2.03
CA ASN A 48 -3.75 -12.99 -0.60
C ASN A 48 -2.46 -13.34 0.15
N ALA A 49 -2.25 -12.67 1.28
CA ALA A 49 -1.16 -12.99 2.20
C ALA A 49 -1.64 -12.81 3.64
N ASN A 50 -1.31 -13.73 4.51
CA ASN A 50 -1.65 -13.65 5.93
C ASN A 50 -0.39 -13.97 6.73
N GLY A 51 0.02 -13.01 7.58
CA GLY A 51 1.22 -13.13 8.40
C GLY A 51 2.48 -12.66 7.71
N GLN A 52 3.55 -12.49 8.50
CA GLN A 52 4.80 -11.89 8.04
C GLN A 52 5.47 -12.68 6.91
N GLN A 53 5.48 -14.00 7.02
CA GLN A 53 6.16 -14.82 6.00
C GLN A 53 5.48 -14.70 4.63
N GLU A 54 4.16 -14.85 4.59
CA GLU A 54 3.42 -14.71 3.34
C GLU A 54 3.50 -13.29 2.78
N LEU A 55 3.56 -12.30 3.68
CA LEU A 55 3.70 -10.91 3.29
C LEU A 55 5.05 -10.66 2.60
N ASP A 56 6.13 -11.22 3.15
CA ASP A 56 7.46 -11.11 2.52
C ASP A 56 7.47 -11.76 1.14
N GLU A 57 6.86 -12.93 1.00
CA GLU A 57 6.76 -13.64 -0.29
C GLU A 57 5.96 -12.83 -1.30
N LEU A 58 4.85 -12.23 -0.85
CA LEU A 58 4.01 -11.41 -1.71
C LEU A 58 4.79 -10.19 -2.22
N PHE A 59 5.45 -9.46 -1.33
CA PHE A 59 6.17 -8.25 -1.71
C PHE A 59 7.35 -8.56 -2.64
N THR A 60 8.06 -9.65 -2.41
CA THR A 60 9.12 -10.09 -3.31
C THR A 60 8.56 -10.37 -4.70
N SER A 61 7.44 -11.10 -4.78
CA SER A 61 6.77 -11.42 -6.04
C SER A 61 6.31 -10.16 -6.78
N LEU A 62 5.71 -9.19 -6.05
CA LEU A 62 5.26 -7.94 -6.66
C LEU A 62 6.44 -7.12 -7.19
N GLY A 63 7.55 -7.06 -6.44
CA GLY A 63 8.75 -6.35 -6.88
C GLY A 63 9.36 -6.96 -8.13
N GLU A 64 9.25 -8.28 -8.29
CA GLU A 64 9.73 -8.96 -9.50
C GLU A 64 8.80 -8.73 -10.69
N SER A 65 7.50 -8.55 -10.46
CA SER A 65 6.51 -8.38 -11.52
C SER A 65 6.39 -6.95 -12.03
N PHE A 66 6.52 -5.95 -11.14
CA PHE A 66 6.34 -4.56 -11.52
C PHE A 66 7.63 -3.92 -12.02
N SER A 67 7.48 -3.04 -13.01
CA SER A 67 8.59 -2.22 -13.51
C SER A 67 8.03 -1.00 -14.25
N GLU A 68 8.92 -0.05 -14.54
CA GLU A 68 8.61 1.10 -15.41
C GLU A 68 7.32 1.82 -15.02
N CYS A 69 7.22 2.22 -13.75
CA CYS A 69 6.08 3.01 -13.28
C CYS A 69 6.12 4.40 -13.91
N THR A 70 5.14 4.72 -14.73
CA THR A 70 5.02 6.04 -15.34
C THR A 70 4.09 6.95 -14.58
N SER A 71 3.14 6.39 -13.84
CA SER A 71 2.30 7.19 -12.95
C SER A 71 1.72 6.32 -11.83
N TYR A 72 1.59 6.92 -10.67
CA TYR A 72 0.87 6.35 -9.54
C TYR A 72 0.19 7.50 -8.82
N GLU A 73 -1.12 7.38 -8.61
CA GLU A 73 -1.89 8.39 -7.89
C GLU A 73 -2.86 7.71 -6.95
N PHE A 74 -2.88 8.14 -5.69
CA PHE A 74 -3.87 7.66 -4.72
C PHE A 74 -4.93 8.74 -4.53
N GLU A 75 -6.15 8.42 -4.96
CA GLU A 75 -7.32 9.29 -4.78
C GLU A 75 -7.97 8.91 -3.46
N LEU A 76 -7.68 9.67 -2.42
CA LEU A 76 -8.21 9.42 -1.08
C LEU A 76 -9.67 9.86 -1.00
N LEU A 77 -10.58 8.93 -0.69
CA LEU A 77 -12.01 9.22 -0.59
C LEU A 77 -12.48 9.37 0.86
N ALA A 78 -11.90 8.60 1.78
CA ALA A 78 -12.26 8.66 3.20
C ALA A 78 -11.10 8.19 4.05
N TYR A 79 -10.97 8.74 5.24
CA TYR A 79 -9.99 8.29 6.23
C TYR A 79 -10.42 8.73 7.62
N ASP A 80 -9.87 8.05 8.62
CA ASP A 80 -10.01 8.50 10.00
C ASP A 80 -8.82 8.03 10.83
N VAL A 81 -8.57 8.71 11.93
CA VAL A 81 -7.53 8.38 12.89
C VAL A 81 -8.19 8.33 14.27
N VAL A 82 -8.08 7.17 14.93
CA VAL A 82 -8.66 6.97 16.26
C VAL A 82 -7.58 6.34 17.14
N GLY A 83 -6.98 7.14 18.04
CA GLY A 83 -5.87 6.69 18.86
C GLY A 83 -4.70 6.26 18.00
N ASP A 84 -4.23 5.04 18.20
CA ASP A 84 -3.10 4.48 17.45
C ASP A 84 -3.51 3.65 16.23
N MET A 85 -4.76 3.83 15.76
CA MET A 85 -5.29 3.16 14.58
C MET A 85 -5.78 4.20 13.58
N ALA A 86 -5.68 3.84 12.29
CA ALA A 86 -6.20 4.67 11.22
C ALA A 86 -6.64 3.78 10.06
N TYR A 87 -7.45 4.34 9.17
CA TYR A 87 -7.75 3.67 7.90
C TYR A 87 -7.77 4.69 6.78
N THR A 88 -7.56 4.20 5.57
CA THR A 88 -7.82 4.94 4.33
C THR A 88 -8.68 4.10 3.41
N ALA A 89 -9.53 4.76 2.64
CA ALA A 89 -10.32 4.14 1.58
C ALA A 89 -10.23 5.04 0.35
N GLY A 90 -9.87 4.47 -0.78
CA GLY A 90 -9.69 5.27 -1.98
C GLY A 90 -9.44 4.45 -3.23
N LEU A 91 -8.99 5.13 -4.26
CA LEU A 91 -8.69 4.54 -5.56
C LEU A 91 -7.21 4.75 -5.87
N GLU A 92 -6.57 3.69 -6.34
CA GLU A 92 -5.18 3.76 -6.81
C GLU A 92 -5.17 3.69 -8.33
N HIS A 93 -4.71 4.76 -8.96
CA HIS A 93 -4.60 4.87 -10.41
C HIS A 93 -3.14 4.64 -10.79
N THR A 94 -2.86 3.56 -11.49
CA THR A 94 -1.49 3.13 -11.75
C THR A 94 -1.26 2.88 -13.23
N SER A 95 -0.10 3.32 -13.73
CA SER A 95 0.43 2.93 -15.03
C SER A 95 1.85 2.42 -14.82
N ALA A 96 2.05 1.12 -15.04
CA ALA A 96 3.34 0.45 -14.86
C ALA A 96 3.36 -0.81 -15.72
N SER A 97 4.53 -1.41 -15.88
CA SER A 97 4.62 -2.71 -16.53
C SER A 97 4.42 -3.83 -15.50
N VAL A 98 3.67 -4.86 -15.88
CA VAL A 98 3.46 -6.07 -15.10
C VAL A 98 3.99 -7.22 -15.95
N ASP A 99 5.01 -7.92 -15.44
CA ASP A 99 5.70 -8.99 -16.18
C ASP A 99 6.14 -8.54 -17.58
N GLY A 100 6.64 -7.30 -17.67
CA GLY A 100 7.13 -6.72 -18.91
C GLY A 100 6.05 -6.15 -19.83
N GLN A 101 4.78 -6.21 -19.45
CA GLN A 101 3.68 -5.70 -20.28
C GLN A 101 3.11 -4.41 -19.69
N PRO A 102 3.07 -3.30 -20.48
CA PRO A 102 2.47 -2.06 -19.99
C PRO A 102 1.00 -2.25 -19.62
N ARG A 103 0.63 -1.74 -18.45
CA ARG A 103 -0.75 -1.82 -17.93
C ARG A 103 -1.15 -0.49 -17.32
N THR A 104 -2.40 -0.13 -17.50
CA THR A 104 -3.03 0.98 -16.77
C THR A 104 -4.27 0.42 -16.10
N TYR A 105 -4.39 0.61 -14.80
CA TYR A 105 -5.50 0.05 -14.05
C TYR A 105 -5.79 0.88 -12.81
N THR A 106 -7.01 0.68 -12.28
CA THR A 106 -7.44 1.31 -11.04
C THR A 106 -7.86 0.23 -10.07
N LEU A 107 -7.37 0.35 -8.83
CA LEU A 107 -7.77 -0.53 -7.73
C LEU A 107 -8.59 0.25 -6.72
N ARG A 108 -9.64 -0.38 -6.18
CA ARG A 108 -10.26 0.07 -4.94
C ARG A 108 -9.37 -0.45 -3.81
N ALA A 109 -8.96 0.44 -2.91
CA ALA A 109 -8.01 0.07 -1.88
C ALA A 109 -8.46 0.60 -0.52
N THR A 110 -8.56 -0.30 0.45
CA THR A 110 -8.77 0.04 1.86
C THR A 110 -7.57 -0.47 2.63
N GLN A 111 -6.98 0.39 3.45
CA GLN A 111 -5.86 0.00 4.28
C GLN A 111 -6.11 0.39 5.73
N VAL A 112 -5.60 -0.44 6.65
CA VAL A 112 -5.64 -0.19 8.08
C VAL A 112 -4.21 -0.01 8.56
N TYR A 113 -4.00 0.97 9.41
CA TYR A 113 -2.68 1.37 9.90
C TYR A 113 -2.64 1.30 11.42
N ARG A 114 -1.46 1.02 11.97
CA ARG A 114 -1.20 1.12 13.40
C ARG A 114 -0.05 2.10 13.64
N ARG A 115 -0.16 2.93 14.67
CA ARG A 115 0.98 3.73 15.10
C ARG A 115 1.74 2.93 16.15
N GLU A 116 2.97 2.58 15.82
CA GLU A 116 3.84 1.73 16.64
C GLU A 116 5.11 2.50 16.94
N GLU A 117 5.41 2.70 18.21
CA GLU A 117 6.61 3.45 18.64
C GLU A 117 6.71 4.81 17.97
N GLY A 118 5.58 5.50 17.86
CA GLY A 118 5.51 6.83 17.28
C GLY A 118 5.49 6.87 15.75
N ALA A 119 5.52 5.73 15.07
CA ALA A 119 5.55 5.66 13.61
C ALA A 119 4.32 4.92 13.07
N TRP A 120 3.73 5.45 12.02
CA TRP A 120 2.63 4.77 11.33
C TRP A 120 3.16 3.59 10.53
N ARG A 121 2.43 2.47 10.57
CA ARG A 121 2.74 1.25 9.82
C ARG A 121 1.47 0.70 9.21
N VAL A 122 1.57 0.13 8.01
CA VAL A 122 0.43 -0.55 7.39
C VAL A 122 0.29 -1.93 8.04
N ALA A 123 -0.92 -2.29 8.41
CA ALA A 123 -1.21 -3.59 9.02
C ALA A 123 -2.13 -4.45 8.16
N HIS A 124 -2.97 -3.83 7.35
CA HIS A 124 -3.90 -4.56 6.48
C HIS A 124 -4.14 -3.77 5.19
N ARG A 125 -4.30 -4.50 4.11
CA ARG A 125 -4.70 -3.95 2.83
C ARG A 125 -5.73 -4.87 2.18
N HIS A 126 -6.79 -4.28 1.65
CA HIS A 126 -7.73 -4.96 0.75
C HIS A 126 -7.79 -4.14 -0.54
N GLY A 127 -7.42 -4.76 -1.65
CA GLY A 127 -7.47 -4.11 -2.95
C GLY A 127 -8.11 -5.01 -3.99
N ASP A 128 -8.98 -4.44 -4.83
CA ASP A 128 -9.56 -5.16 -5.95
C ASP A 128 -9.65 -4.25 -7.18
N THR A 129 -9.84 -4.87 -8.35
CA THR A 129 -9.92 -4.13 -9.59
C THR A 129 -11.28 -3.47 -9.74
N VAL A 130 -11.27 -2.24 -10.26
CA VAL A 130 -12.50 -1.60 -10.70
C VAL A 130 -12.87 -2.20 -12.04
N SER A 131 -14.05 -2.83 -12.10
CA SER A 131 -14.57 -3.41 -13.33
C SER A 131 -15.49 -2.40 -14.02
N GLY A 132 -15.37 -2.31 -15.31
CA GLY A 132 -16.27 -1.44 -16.06
C GLY A 132 -15.63 -0.72 -17.16
#